data_1091de6141d6fdf898e5b4f7c5ab4450
#
_entry.id   1091de6141d6fdf898e5b4f7c5ab4450
#
_cell.length_a   1.000
_cell.length_b   1.000
_cell.length_c   1.000
_cell.angle_alpha   90.00
_cell.angle_beta   90.00
_cell.angle_gamma   90.00
#
_symmetry.space_group_name_H-M   'P 1'
#
loop_
_entity.id
_entity.type
_entity.pdbx_description
1 polymer ?
#
loop_
_entity_poly.entity_id
_entity_poly.type
_entity_poly.pdbx_seq_one_letter_code
_entity_poly.pdbx_strand_id
1 'polypeptide(L)'
;KEREKRRILVVAAQENWDIDKITTALTRLNEGRITDHHDINDLLQEVAEAPWVPTERKRGAPSGISELDKMLNGFNDGDSIILAARPSMGKTDFMIHFAKSVGWHGYLPIVFSLEMAADKIRDRLIGSIGGFNRMKLRNPYHDLSEEQKRMWIEVIGKASETHMQIFDGAGQSIADIRSKIRKSINRFPDRKPVVFIDYLTLIRPERYYGGNMHLQVTEISRAIKETAKEFSCPIITLAQLSRDVEKRSDKRPLMSDIRESGSIEQDADVVIFLYRDSYYNAEADPRVAEVIVAKSRNGAVGTVRVSYNRNTGVIQDLYRS
;
A
#
# COMPACT_ATOMS: atom_id res chain seq x y z
N LYS A 1 -27.33 -5.41 8.14
CA LYS A 1 -28.30 -5.18 7.08
C LYS A 1 -29.45 -6.20 7.09
N GLU A 2 -29.16 -7.50 7.02
CA GLU A 2 -30.19 -8.53 7.18
C GLU A 2 -30.88 -8.43 8.57
N ARG A 3 -30.12 -8.11 9.63
CA ARG A 3 -30.68 -7.81 10.94
C ARG A 3 -31.60 -6.59 10.91
N GLU A 4 -31.22 -5.53 10.21
CA GLU A 4 -32.01 -4.29 10.09
C GLU A 4 -33.28 -4.51 9.27
N LYS A 5 -33.20 -5.25 8.15
CA LYS A 5 -34.40 -5.65 7.40
C LYS A 5 -35.36 -6.48 8.26
N ARG A 6 -34.83 -7.47 8.98
CA ARG A 6 -35.65 -8.28 9.90
C ARG A 6 -36.27 -7.42 11.00
N ARG A 7 -35.53 -6.44 11.55
CA ARG A 7 -36.06 -5.53 12.56
C ARG A 7 -37.20 -4.68 12.02
N ILE A 8 -37.06 -4.12 10.80
CA ILE A 8 -38.13 -3.34 10.14
C ILE A 8 -39.37 -4.22 9.91
N LEU A 9 -39.19 -5.45 9.41
CA LEU A 9 -40.29 -6.36 9.20
C LEU A 9 -40.99 -6.78 10.50
N VAL A 10 -40.24 -6.99 11.58
CA VAL A 10 -40.80 -7.28 12.91
C VAL A 10 -41.58 -6.12 13.45
N VAL A 11 -41.02 -4.89 13.38
CA VAL A 11 -41.72 -3.67 13.82
C VAL A 11 -42.94 -3.39 12.96
N ALA A 12 -42.84 -3.57 11.65
CA ALA A 12 -43.97 -3.41 10.74
C ALA A 12 -45.12 -4.39 11.04
N ALA A 13 -44.79 -5.63 11.40
CA ALA A 13 -45.78 -6.63 11.81
C ALA A 13 -46.41 -6.31 13.17
N GLN A 14 -45.63 -5.80 14.13
CA GLN A 14 -46.11 -5.41 15.46
C GLN A 14 -46.98 -4.15 15.44
N GLU A 15 -46.67 -3.18 14.58
CA GLU A 15 -47.33 -1.89 14.47
C GLU A 15 -48.37 -1.83 13.35
N ASN A 16 -48.66 -2.96 12.67
CA ASN A 16 -49.59 -3.05 11.54
C ASN A 16 -49.33 -1.98 10.44
N TRP A 17 -48.07 -1.85 10.01
CA TRP A 17 -47.72 -0.93 8.94
C TRP A 17 -48.37 -1.35 7.61
N ASP A 18 -48.83 -0.38 6.84
CA ASP A 18 -49.27 -0.61 5.47
C ASP A 18 -48.07 -0.94 4.54
N ILE A 19 -48.40 -1.51 3.39
CA ILE A 19 -47.37 -1.93 2.40
C ILE A 19 -46.55 -0.75 1.93
N ASP A 20 -47.11 0.45 1.80
CA ASP A 20 -46.41 1.64 1.34
C ASP A 20 -45.38 2.12 2.37
N LYS A 21 -45.72 2.08 3.65
CA LYS A 21 -44.80 2.40 4.76
C LYS A 21 -43.67 1.40 4.87
N ILE A 22 -43.96 0.11 4.69
CA ILE A 22 -42.95 -0.97 4.67
C ILE A 22 -42.01 -0.78 3.47
N THR A 23 -42.60 -0.55 2.29
CA THR A 23 -41.83 -0.35 1.06
C THR A 23 -40.94 0.87 1.17
N THR A 24 -41.46 1.98 1.69
CA THR A 24 -40.68 3.21 1.92
C THR A 24 -39.52 2.99 2.92
N ALA A 25 -39.76 2.27 4.02
CA ALA A 25 -38.71 1.96 4.99
C ALA A 25 -37.62 1.03 4.43
N LEU A 26 -38.01 0.04 3.63
CA LEU A 26 -37.07 -0.86 2.95
C LEU A 26 -36.33 -0.15 1.80
N THR A 27 -36.98 0.75 1.10
CA THR A 27 -36.38 1.60 0.06
C THR A 27 -35.35 2.54 0.67
N ARG A 28 -35.64 3.25 1.78
CA ARG A 28 -34.66 4.06 2.50
C ARG A 28 -33.46 3.26 2.99
N LEU A 29 -33.65 2.00 3.42
CA LEU A 29 -32.55 1.08 3.72
C LEU A 29 -31.72 0.71 2.49
N ASN A 30 -32.29 0.76 1.31
CA ASN A 30 -31.63 0.52 0.05
C ASN A 30 -31.04 1.81 -0.55
N GLU A 31 -31.73 2.95 -0.41
CA GLU A 31 -31.27 4.28 -0.85
C GLU A 31 -29.97 4.70 -0.16
N GLY A 32 -29.74 4.33 1.11
CA GLY A 32 -28.44 4.44 1.76
C GLY A 32 -27.32 3.62 1.10
N ARG A 33 -27.54 3.07 -0.10
CA ARG A 33 -26.61 2.29 -0.91
C ARG A 33 -26.32 2.84 -2.31
N ILE A 34 -27.02 3.86 -2.76
CA ILE A 34 -26.63 4.56 -3.99
C ILE A 34 -25.67 5.70 -3.61
N THR A 35 -24.58 5.31 -2.89
CA THR A 35 -23.45 6.22 -2.63
C THR A 35 -22.46 6.26 -3.79
N ASP A 36 -22.70 5.47 -4.82
CA ASP A 36 -21.87 5.31 -6.02
C ASP A 36 -22.52 5.92 -7.28
N HIS A 37 -23.68 6.56 -7.14
CA HIS A 37 -24.29 7.36 -8.20
C HIS A 37 -23.90 8.83 -8.01
N HIS A 38 -23.27 9.40 -9.03
CA HIS A 38 -22.94 10.84 -9.09
C HIS A 38 -23.58 11.43 -10.35
N ASP A 39 -24.33 12.51 -10.19
CA ASP A 39 -24.76 13.30 -11.35
C ASP A 39 -23.55 14.09 -11.86
N ILE A 40 -23.31 14.07 -13.15
CA ILE A 40 -22.19 14.80 -13.76
C ILE A 40 -22.30 16.31 -13.53
N ASN A 41 -23.51 16.84 -13.48
CA ASN A 41 -23.72 18.27 -13.24
C ASN A 41 -23.27 18.66 -11.83
N ASP A 42 -23.55 17.82 -10.81
CA ASP A 42 -23.09 18.06 -9.44
C ASP A 42 -21.56 18.09 -9.38
N LEU A 43 -20.90 17.09 -10.01
CA LEU A 43 -19.44 17.02 -10.09
C LEU A 43 -18.83 18.20 -10.85
N LEU A 44 -19.49 18.70 -11.88
CA LEU A 44 -19.02 19.87 -12.64
C LEU A 44 -19.17 21.16 -11.84
N GLN A 45 -20.25 21.29 -11.04
CA GLN A 45 -20.43 22.46 -10.16
C GLN A 45 -19.32 22.54 -9.11
N GLU A 46 -18.85 21.42 -8.55
CA GLU A 46 -17.75 21.39 -7.58
C GLU A 46 -16.44 21.98 -8.12
N VAL A 47 -16.23 21.94 -9.42
CA VAL A 47 -14.99 22.38 -10.08
C VAL A 47 -15.18 23.61 -10.96
N ALA A 48 -16.39 24.15 -11.07
CA ALA A 48 -16.72 25.25 -11.98
C ALA A 48 -15.85 26.49 -11.76
N GLU A 49 -15.53 26.81 -10.52
CA GLU A 49 -14.72 27.96 -10.12
C GLU A 49 -13.25 27.63 -9.88
N ALA A 50 -12.85 26.35 -9.98
CA ALA A 50 -11.50 25.89 -9.65
C ALA A 50 -10.35 26.65 -10.35
N PRO A 51 -10.47 27.16 -11.61
CA PRO A 51 -9.40 27.92 -12.24
C PRO A 51 -9.17 29.32 -11.61
N TRP A 52 -10.17 29.86 -10.92
CA TRP A 52 -10.12 31.21 -10.36
C TRP A 52 -10.02 31.25 -8.84
N VAL A 53 -10.23 30.11 -8.16
CA VAL A 53 -10.13 30.01 -6.71
C VAL A 53 -8.82 29.31 -6.36
N PRO A 54 -7.91 29.96 -5.60
CA PRO A 54 -6.70 29.30 -5.13
C PRO A 54 -7.06 28.10 -4.26
N THR A 55 -6.85 26.91 -4.77
CA THR A 55 -7.04 25.66 -4.02
C THR A 55 -5.70 24.97 -3.81
N GLU A 56 -5.50 24.41 -2.64
CA GLU A 56 -4.35 23.52 -2.43
C GLU A 56 -4.45 22.33 -3.37
N ARG A 57 -3.35 22.06 -4.09
CA ARG A 57 -3.29 20.93 -5.01
C ARG A 57 -3.51 19.66 -4.20
N LYS A 58 -4.61 18.95 -4.45
CA LYS A 58 -4.87 17.63 -3.84
C LYS A 58 -3.74 16.69 -4.25
N ARG A 59 -2.88 16.34 -3.31
CA ARG A 59 -1.82 15.35 -3.49
C ARG A 59 -2.21 14.07 -2.78
N GLY A 60 -1.85 12.93 -3.38
CA GLY A 60 -1.92 11.64 -2.71
C GLY A 60 -0.91 11.53 -1.55
N ALA A 61 -0.93 10.43 -0.84
CA ALA A 61 0.01 10.16 0.24
C ALA A 61 1.45 10.12 -0.28
N PRO A 62 2.41 10.85 0.33
CA PRO A 62 3.76 11.00 -0.22
C PRO A 62 4.59 9.73 -0.05
N SER A 63 5.26 9.30 -1.11
CA SER A 63 6.16 8.15 -1.09
C SER A 63 7.44 8.40 -0.28
N GLY A 64 7.84 9.68 -0.13
CA GLY A 64 9.12 10.07 0.44
C GLY A 64 10.27 10.06 -0.57
N ILE A 65 9.95 9.94 -1.87
CA ILE A 65 10.88 10.07 -3.00
C ILE A 65 10.34 11.17 -3.90
N SER A 66 11.00 12.31 -3.93
CA SER A 66 10.49 13.54 -4.54
C SER A 66 10.14 13.39 -6.03
N GLU A 67 11.00 12.73 -6.81
CA GLU A 67 10.77 12.52 -8.23
C GLU A 67 9.63 11.51 -8.48
N LEU A 68 9.48 10.49 -7.63
CA LEU A 68 8.37 9.55 -7.72
C LEU A 68 7.04 10.26 -7.41
N ASP A 69 7.02 11.12 -6.40
CA ASP A 69 5.84 11.91 -6.04
C ASP A 69 5.46 12.92 -7.14
N LYS A 70 6.42 13.48 -7.86
CA LYS A 70 6.15 14.31 -9.05
C LYS A 70 5.50 13.50 -10.18
N MET A 71 5.96 12.26 -10.40
CA MET A 71 5.43 11.37 -11.46
C MET A 71 4.03 10.88 -11.17
N LEU A 72 3.75 10.49 -9.91
CA LEU A 72 2.49 9.84 -9.50
C LEU A 72 1.49 10.80 -8.84
N ASN A 73 1.92 12.02 -8.48
CA ASN A 73 1.20 12.92 -7.58
C ASN A 73 0.98 12.31 -6.19
N GLY A 74 1.92 11.45 -5.71
CA GLY A 74 1.78 10.62 -4.51
C GLY A 74 0.92 9.36 -4.75
N PHE A 75 0.63 8.62 -3.68
CA PHE A 75 -0.27 7.46 -3.71
C PHE A 75 -1.71 7.94 -3.57
N ASN A 76 -2.53 7.78 -4.61
CA ASN A 76 -3.87 8.36 -4.65
C ASN A 76 -4.91 7.43 -4.03
N ASP A 77 -5.98 8.02 -3.49
CA ASP A 77 -7.10 7.30 -2.88
C ASP A 77 -7.74 6.33 -3.89
N GLY A 78 -7.99 5.10 -3.45
CA GLY A 78 -8.60 4.06 -4.27
C GLY A 78 -7.66 3.37 -5.28
N ASP A 79 -6.37 3.75 -5.33
CA ASP A 79 -5.40 3.09 -6.22
C ASP A 79 -4.93 1.74 -5.66
N SER A 80 -4.87 0.75 -6.56
CA SER A 80 -4.14 -0.50 -6.37
C SER A 80 -2.76 -0.38 -7.00
N ILE A 81 -1.71 -0.43 -6.17
CA ILE A 81 -0.32 -0.20 -6.56
C ILE A 81 0.46 -1.48 -6.34
N ILE A 82 1.14 -1.95 -7.37
CA ILE A 82 2.03 -3.11 -7.29
C ILE A 82 3.47 -2.65 -7.18
N LEU A 83 4.17 -3.11 -6.15
CA LEU A 83 5.61 -2.94 -5.97
C LEU A 83 6.30 -4.29 -6.19
N ALA A 84 6.88 -4.51 -7.37
CA ALA A 84 7.44 -5.80 -7.72
C ALA A 84 8.97 -5.77 -7.88
N ALA A 85 9.62 -6.84 -7.47
CA ALA A 85 11.07 -6.98 -7.59
C ALA A 85 11.52 -8.45 -7.54
N ARG A 86 12.73 -8.72 -8.02
CA ARG A 86 13.44 -9.96 -7.70
C ARG A 86 13.84 -9.96 -6.22
N PRO A 87 14.05 -11.14 -5.61
CA PRO A 87 14.59 -11.24 -4.26
C PRO A 87 15.86 -10.39 -4.08
N SER A 88 16.07 -9.87 -2.88
CA SER A 88 17.24 -9.06 -2.50
C SER A 88 17.36 -7.67 -3.17
N MET A 89 16.37 -7.22 -3.94
CA MET A 89 16.34 -5.88 -4.52
C MET A 89 15.93 -4.79 -3.50
N GLY A 90 15.45 -5.17 -2.31
CA GLY A 90 15.09 -4.23 -1.24
C GLY A 90 13.60 -3.96 -1.12
N LYS A 91 12.74 -4.80 -1.67
CA LYS A 91 11.27 -4.64 -1.72
C LYS A 91 10.65 -4.23 -0.37
N THR A 92 10.93 -4.98 0.70
CA THR A 92 10.45 -4.68 2.05
C THR A 92 11.03 -3.37 2.61
N ASP A 93 12.27 -3.01 2.25
CA ASP A 93 12.87 -1.73 2.70
C ASP A 93 12.19 -0.53 2.04
N PHE A 94 11.84 -0.64 0.75
CA PHE A 94 11.05 0.38 0.06
C PHE A 94 9.63 0.48 0.64
N MET A 95 8.98 -0.63 0.94
CA MET A 95 7.68 -0.64 1.64
C MET A 95 7.78 0.11 2.98
N ILE A 96 8.79 -0.16 3.79
CA ILE A 96 8.98 0.50 5.08
C ILE A 96 9.31 1.99 4.87
N HIS A 97 10.07 2.34 3.84
CA HIS A 97 10.35 3.74 3.49
C HIS A 97 9.06 4.49 3.15
N PHE A 98 8.20 3.93 2.32
CA PHE A 98 6.89 4.50 1.99
C PHE A 98 6.00 4.59 3.23
N ALA A 99 5.92 3.52 4.01
CA ALA A 99 5.09 3.46 5.21
C ALA A 99 5.51 4.50 6.27
N LYS A 100 6.81 4.71 6.50
CA LYS A 100 7.28 5.77 7.41
C LYS A 100 7.00 7.16 6.85
N SER A 101 7.20 7.37 5.53
CA SER A 101 6.90 8.66 4.89
C SER A 101 5.44 9.04 5.07
N VAL A 102 4.51 8.18 4.68
CA VAL A 102 3.07 8.47 4.83
C VAL A 102 2.68 8.67 6.29
N GLY A 103 3.27 7.91 7.23
CA GLY A 103 3.01 8.07 8.67
C GLY A 103 3.42 9.44 9.20
N TRP A 104 4.59 9.95 8.83
CA TRP A 104 5.07 11.29 9.20
C TRP A 104 4.28 12.44 8.56
N HIS A 105 3.57 12.17 7.45
CA HIS A 105 2.69 13.14 6.80
C HIS A 105 1.20 13.01 7.21
N GLY A 106 0.94 12.40 8.37
CA GLY A 106 -0.40 12.38 8.96
C GLY A 106 -1.33 11.27 8.47
N TYR A 107 -0.86 10.37 7.60
CA TYR A 107 -1.62 9.17 7.21
C TYR A 107 -1.45 8.04 8.24
N LEU A 108 -2.27 6.99 8.11
CA LEU A 108 -2.21 5.78 8.91
C LEU A 108 -1.62 4.64 8.08
N PRO A 109 -0.32 4.32 8.19
CA PRO A 109 0.25 3.16 7.52
C PRO A 109 -0.21 1.87 8.20
N ILE A 110 -0.85 0.99 7.43
CA ILE A 110 -1.32 -0.32 7.87
C ILE A 110 -0.55 -1.38 7.09
N VAL A 111 0.33 -2.10 7.76
CA VAL A 111 1.26 -3.07 7.15
C VAL A 111 0.81 -4.48 7.47
N PHE A 112 0.48 -5.25 6.44
CA PHE A 112 0.26 -6.69 6.51
C PHE A 112 1.56 -7.39 6.09
N SER A 113 2.34 -7.84 7.08
CA SER A 113 3.59 -8.56 6.87
C SER A 113 3.33 -10.07 6.94
N LEU A 114 2.99 -10.67 5.79
CA LEU A 114 2.60 -12.08 5.73
C LEU A 114 3.82 -13.03 5.66
N GLU A 115 5.00 -12.49 5.35
CA GLU A 115 6.27 -13.22 5.25
C GLU A 115 7.14 -13.05 6.49
N MET A 116 7.11 -11.87 7.11
CA MET A 116 8.06 -11.51 8.18
C MET A 116 7.31 -11.17 9.47
N ALA A 117 7.87 -11.59 10.60
CA ALA A 117 7.37 -11.22 11.92
C ALA A 117 7.51 -9.70 12.20
N ALA A 118 6.63 -9.16 13.03
CA ALA A 118 6.55 -7.72 13.33
C ALA A 118 7.85 -7.16 13.93
N ASP A 119 8.58 -7.95 14.72
CA ASP A 119 9.88 -7.56 15.28
C ASP A 119 10.91 -7.24 14.19
N LYS A 120 10.90 -7.98 13.07
CA LYS A 120 11.79 -7.73 11.93
C LYS A 120 11.41 -6.45 11.17
N ILE A 121 10.12 -6.15 11.04
CA ILE A 121 9.66 -4.89 10.46
C ILE A 121 10.06 -3.72 11.36
N ARG A 122 9.88 -3.84 12.69
CA ARG A 122 10.33 -2.87 13.68
C ARG A 122 11.83 -2.58 13.55
N ASP A 123 12.67 -3.63 13.51
CA ASP A 123 14.13 -3.47 13.43
C ASP A 123 14.54 -2.78 12.11
N ARG A 124 13.87 -3.09 11.01
CA ARG A 124 14.08 -2.40 9.73
C ARG A 124 13.66 -0.94 9.78
N LEU A 125 12.52 -0.64 10.42
CA LEU A 125 12.06 0.74 10.63
C LEU A 125 13.09 1.55 11.44
N ILE A 126 13.52 1.03 12.60
CA ILE A 126 14.53 1.64 13.45
C ILE A 126 15.84 1.85 12.67
N GLY A 127 16.31 0.82 11.96
CA GLY A 127 17.51 0.90 11.12
C GLY A 127 17.40 1.99 10.04
N SER A 128 16.26 2.11 9.40
CA SER A 128 16.02 3.10 8.33
C SER A 128 15.88 4.54 8.84
N ILE A 129 15.45 4.73 10.09
CA ILE A 129 15.32 6.07 10.70
C ILE A 129 16.67 6.52 11.28
N GLY A 130 17.33 5.64 12.06
CA GLY A 130 18.58 5.97 12.74
C GLY A 130 19.84 5.79 11.89
N GLY A 131 19.71 5.25 10.67
CA GLY A 131 20.90 4.87 9.89
C GLY A 131 21.70 3.72 10.54
N PHE A 132 21.07 2.93 11.40
CA PHE A 132 21.76 1.85 12.12
C PHE A 132 21.89 0.61 11.24
N ASN A 133 23.07 -0.02 11.25
CA ASN A 133 23.23 -1.32 10.63
C ASN A 133 22.33 -2.35 11.35
N ARG A 134 21.42 -2.99 10.61
CA ARG A 134 20.44 -3.95 11.15
C ARG A 134 21.06 -5.15 11.87
N MET A 135 22.29 -5.52 11.51
CA MET A 135 22.99 -6.58 12.23
C MET A 135 23.28 -6.19 13.68
N LYS A 136 23.56 -4.90 13.94
CA LYS A 136 23.77 -4.36 15.28
C LYS A 136 22.51 -4.32 16.13
N LEU A 137 21.33 -4.28 15.51
CA LEU A 137 20.04 -4.30 16.20
C LEU A 137 19.68 -5.67 16.80
N ARG A 138 20.50 -6.71 16.54
CA ARG A 138 20.35 -8.01 17.22
C ARG A 138 20.77 -7.95 18.68
N ASN A 139 21.78 -7.14 19.00
CA ASN A 139 22.23 -6.88 20.36
C ASN A 139 22.64 -5.40 20.49
N PRO A 140 21.65 -4.48 20.62
CA PRO A 140 21.93 -3.04 20.66
C PRO A 140 22.86 -2.62 21.79
N TYR A 141 22.80 -3.31 22.92
CA TYR A 141 23.66 -3.00 24.07
C TYR A 141 25.15 -3.15 23.75
N HIS A 142 25.54 -4.22 23.07
CA HIS A 142 26.94 -4.51 22.74
C HIS A 142 27.40 -3.90 21.43
N ASP A 143 26.53 -3.84 20.43
CA ASP A 143 26.93 -3.59 19.05
C ASP A 143 26.73 -2.13 18.59
N LEU A 144 25.92 -1.34 19.31
CA LEU A 144 25.77 0.10 19.03
C LEU A 144 26.91 0.89 19.68
N SER A 145 27.43 1.89 18.94
CA SER A 145 28.35 2.87 19.49
C SER A 145 27.65 3.77 20.51
N GLU A 146 28.44 4.43 21.40
CA GLU A 146 27.87 5.39 22.36
C GLU A 146 27.12 6.55 21.68
N GLU A 147 27.58 6.98 20.50
CA GLU A 147 26.89 7.99 19.70
C GLU A 147 25.52 7.44 19.24
N GLN A 148 25.47 6.22 18.71
CA GLN A 148 24.22 5.57 18.29
C GLN A 148 23.25 5.36 19.45
N LYS A 149 23.77 5.02 20.65
CA LYS A 149 22.94 4.90 21.85
C LYS A 149 22.36 6.26 22.29
N ARG A 150 23.09 7.36 22.14
CA ARG A 150 22.57 8.72 22.43
C ARG A 150 21.41 9.08 21.51
N MET A 151 21.46 8.69 20.24
CA MET A 151 20.38 8.91 19.26
C MET A 151 19.16 7.98 19.46
N TRP A 152 19.31 6.92 20.25
CA TRP A 152 18.32 5.83 20.33
C TRP A 152 16.93 6.32 20.70
N ILE A 153 16.80 7.15 21.73
CA ILE A 153 15.51 7.66 22.21
C ILE A 153 14.82 8.53 21.15
N GLU A 154 15.59 9.37 20.44
CA GLU A 154 15.06 10.18 19.35
C GLU A 154 14.55 9.31 18.19
N VAL A 155 15.32 8.28 17.82
CA VAL A 155 14.95 7.34 16.76
C VAL A 155 13.66 6.58 17.11
N ILE A 156 13.53 6.13 18.35
CA ILE A 156 12.31 5.47 18.84
C ILE A 156 11.11 6.44 18.82
N GLY A 157 11.33 7.70 19.25
CA GLY A 157 10.31 8.75 19.16
C GLY A 157 9.82 8.94 17.72
N LYS A 158 10.73 9.14 16.77
CA LYS A 158 10.41 9.28 15.34
C LYS A 158 9.71 8.04 14.76
N ALA A 159 10.09 6.84 15.21
CA ALA A 159 9.40 5.62 14.80
C ALA A 159 7.96 5.57 15.33
N SER A 160 7.75 6.00 16.58
CA SER A 160 6.43 6.07 17.20
C SER A 160 5.48 7.05 16.49
N GLU A 161 6.00 8.20 16.03
CA GLU A 161 5.26 9.23 15.30
C GLU A 161 4.64 8.72 13.98
N THR A 162 5.15 7.62 13.43
CA THR A 162 4.57 7.01 12.21
C THR A 162 3.18 6.42 12.45
N HIS A 163 2.83 6.07 13.70
CA HIS A 163 1.60 5.36 14.07
C HIS A 163 1.36 4.07 13.27
N MET A 164 2.42 3.45 12.74
CA MET A 164 2.34 2.26 11.91
C MET A 164 1.66 1.11 12.64
N GLN A 165 0.64 0.52 11.99
CA GLN A 165 -0.06 -0.66 12.48
C GLN A 165 0.49 -1.88 11.73
N ILE A 166 1.01 -2.89 12.44
CA ILE A 166 1.61 -4.08 11.84
C ILE A 166 0.78 -5.31 12.20
N PHE A 167 0.42 -6.08 11.17
CA PHE A 167 -0.28 -7.36 11.27
C PHE A 167 0.59 -8.44 10.61
N ASP A 168 1.14 -9.36 11.40
CA ASP A 168 2.07 -10.41 10.94
C ASP A 168 1.49 -11.84 11.02
N GLY A 169 0.18 -11.95 11.16
CA GLY A 169 -0.50 -13.25 11.14
C GLY A 169 -0.46 -13.89 9.75
N ALA A 170 -0.04 -15.14 9.66
CA ALA A 170 -0.02 -15.91 8.41
C ALA A 170 -1.43 -16.29 7.92
N GLY A 171 -1.57 -16.59 6.62
CA GLY A 171 -2.77 -17.15 6.03
C GLY A 171 -4.02 -16.27 6.10
N GLN A 172 -3.85 -14.95 6.07
CA GLN A 172 -4.96 -14.00 6.08
C GLN A 172 -5.70 -14.01 4.74
N SER A 173 -7.03 -14.00 4.80
CA SER A 173 -7.91 -13.77 3.66
C SER A 173 -8.13 -12.27 3.42
N ILE A 174 -8.71 -11.91 2.27
CA ILE A 174 -9.12 -10.52 2.00
C ILE A 174 -10.16 -10.04 3.02
N ALA A 175 -11.06 -10.91 3.48
CA ALA A 175 -12.03 -10.58 4.52
C ALA A 175 -11.35 -10.24 5.85
N ASP A 176 -10.30 -10.98 6.25
CA ASP A 176 -9.49 -10.66 7.43
C ASP A 176 -8.80 -9.30 7.30
N ILE A 177 -8.19 -9.04 6.13
CA ILE A 177 -7.53 -7.78 5.81
C ILE A 177 -8.53 -6.60 5.91
N ARG A 178 -9.70 -6.70 5.27
CA ARG A 178 -10.78 -5.68 5.36
C ARG A 178 -11.21 -5.42 6.81
N SER A 179 -11.39 -6.48 7.60
CA SER A 179 -11.76 -6.36 9.01
C SER A 179 -10.71 -5.59 9.83
N LYS A 180 -9.41 -5.87 9.60
CA LYS A 180 -8.30 -5.21 10.30
C LYS A 180 -8.12 -3.76 9.86
N ILE A 181 -8.29 -3.46 8.56
CA ILE A 181 -8.31 -2.08 8.05
C ILE A 181 -9.40 -1.29 8.77
N ARG A 182 -10.64 -1.81 8.81
CA ARG A 182 -11.77 -1.15 9.48
C ARG A 182 -11.52 -0.90 10.97
N LYS A 183 -10.92 -1.88 11.67
CA LYS A 183 -10.54 -1.71 13.08
C LYS A 183 -9.48 -0.63 13.26
N SER A 184 -8.50 -0.55 12.36
CA SER A 184 -7.43 0.46 12.42
C SER A 184 -7.99 1.87 12.16
N ILE A 185 -8.87 2.03 11.17
CA ILE A 185 -9.55 3.30 10.89
C ILE A 185 -10.38 3.75 12.10
N ASN A 186 -11.15 2.85 12.71
CA ASN A 186 -11.95 3.18 13.90
C ASN A 186 -11.09 3.60 15.10
N ARG A 187 -9.86 3.07 15.21
CA ARG A 187 -8.92 3.43 16.27
C ARG A 187 -8.24 4.78 16.03
N PHE A 188 -8.07 5.16 14.78
CA PHE A 188 -7.39 6.40 14.35
C PHE A 188 -8.26 7.15 13.32
N PRO A 189 -9.43 7.69 13.73
CA PRO A 189 -10.41 8.27 12.80
C PRO A 189 -9.91 9.51 12.07
N ASP A 190 -8.94 10.22 12.65
CA ASP A 190 -8.39 11.47 12.08
C ASP A 190 -7.28 11.23 11.05
N ARG A 191 -6.91 9.97 10.78
CA ARG A 191 -5.83 9.62 9.85
C ARG A 191 -6.37 8.78 8.69
N LYS A 192 -6.11 9.22 7.46
CA LYS A 192 -6.43 8.43 6.26
C LYS A 192 -5.52 7.20 6.17
N PRO A 193 -6.06 6.00 5.89
CA PRO A 193 -5.26 4.79 5.77
C PRO A 193 -4.44 4.77 4.48
N VAL A 194 -3.25 4.18 4.57
CA VAL A 194 -2.44 3.70 3.44
C VAL A 194 -2.03 2.27 3.76
N VAL A 195 -2.44 1.33 2.93
CA VAL A 195 -2.29 -0.10 3.22
C VAL A 195 -1.11 -0.68 2.45
N PHE A 196 -0.32 -1.50 3.13
CA PHE A 196 0.83 -2.21 2.57
C PHE A 196 0.67 -3.71 2.81
N ILE A 197 0.89 -4.55 1.78
CA ILE A 197 0.75 -6.01 1.88
C ILE A 197 2.02 -6.68 1.36
N ASP A 198 2.77 -7.37 2.23
CA ASP A 198 3.98 -8.13 1.89
C ASP A 198 3.73 -9.63 2.12
N TYR A 199 3.45 -10.45 1.10
CA TYR A 199 3.27 -10.18 -0.31
C TYR A 199 2.04 -10.94 -0.87
N LEU A 200 1.61 -10.59 -2.08
CA LEU A 200 0.33 -10.94 -2.70
C LEU A 200 0.00 -12.44 -2.65
N THR A 201 0.94 -13.33 -3.00
CA THR A 201 0.67 -14.77 -3.10
C THR A 201 0.58 -15.49 -1.75
N LEU A 202 0.80 -14.80 -0.62
CA LEU A 202 0.58 -15.34 0.73
C LEU A 202 -0.84 -15.04 1.25
N ILE A 203 -1.62 -14.26 0.53
CA ILE A 203 -3.04 -14.05 0.85
C ILE A 203 -3.78 -15.35 0.55
N ARG A 204 -4.58 -15.81 1.51
CA ARG A 204 -5.41 -16.99 1.33
C ARG A 204 -6.62 -16.63 0.45
N PRO A 205 -6.84 -17.34 -0.68
CA PRO A 205 -8.01 -17.14 -1.51
C PRO A 205 -9.29 -17.56 -0.75
N GLU A 206 -10.42 -16.96 -1.07
CA GLU A 206 -11.69 -17.29 -0.45
C GLU A 206 -12.24 -18.62 -0.99
N ARG A 207 -11.85 -18.97 -2.22
CA ARG A 207 -12.28 -20.21 -2.89
C ARG A 207 -11.09 -21.12 -3.15
N TYR A 208 -11.36 -22.43 -3.17
CA TYR A 208 -10.35 -23.41 -3.55
C TYR A 208 -10.32 -23.55 -5.09
N TYR A 209 -9.18 -23.34 -5.69
CA TYR A 209 -8.96 -23.37 -7.15
C TYR A 209 -8.17 -24.58 -7.63
N GLY A 210 -8.13 -25.69 -6.87
CA GLY A 210 -7.39 -26.88 -7.25
C GLY A 210 -5.89 -26.69 -7.47
N GLY A 211 -5.28 -25.68 -6.83
CA GLY A 211 -3.87 -25.33 -7.01
C GLY A 211 -3.58 -24.43 -8.22
N ASN A 212 -4.60 -23.96 -8.95
CA ASN A 212 -4.42 -23.01 -10.05
C ASN A 212 -4.07 -21.62 -9.53
N MET A 213 -2.77 -21.31 -9.52
CA MET A 213 -2.22 -20.03 -9.02
C MET A 213 -2.73 -18.83 -9.82
N HIS A 214 -2.94 -18.97 -11.12
CA HIS A 214 -3.46 -17.89 -11.96
C HIS A 214 -4.84 -17.41 -11.50
N LEU A 215 -5.77 -18.33 -11.27
CA LEU A 215 -7.10 -17.98 -10.78
C LEU A 215 -7.08 -17.39 -9.37
N GLN A 216 -6.20 -17.90 -8.49
CA GLN A 216 -6.02 -17.33 -7.14
C GLN A 216 -5.52 -15.88 -7.18
N VAL A 217 -4.47 -15.64 -7.98
CA VAL A 217 -3.90 -14.29 -8.14
C VAL A 217 -4.92 -13.34 -8.77
N THR A 218 -5.71 -13.80 -9.74
CA THR A 218 -6.78 -13.02 -10.37
C THR A 218 -7.85 -12.59 -9.35
N GLU A 219 -8.33 -13.54 -8.54
CA GLU A 219 -9.31 -13.21 -7.48
C GLU A 219 -8.73 -12.19 -6.49
N ILE A 220 -7.51 -12.45 -6.00
CA ILE A 220 -6.87 -11.59 -4.99
C ILE A 220 -6.61 -10.19 -5.55
N SER A 221 -6.09 -10.07 -6.78
CA SER A 221 -5.80 -8.78 -7.43
C SER A 221 -7.07 -7.93 -7.53
N ARG A 222 -8.16 -8.53 -8.03
CA ARG A 222 -9.45 -7.86 -8.13
C ARG A 222 -9.99 -7.45 -6.76
N ALA A 223 -9.94 -8.34 -5.77
CA ALA A 223 -10.42 -8.07 -4.43
C ALA A 223 -9.61 -6.97 -3.71
N ILE A 224 -8.30 -6.84 -3.98
CA ILE A 224 -7.45 -5.73 -3.51
C ILE A 224 -7.93 -4.41 -4.13
N LYS A 225 -8.18 -4.37 -5.45
CA LYS A 225 -8.69 -3.16 -6.12
C LYS A 225 -10.06 -2.75 -5.57
N GLU A 226 -10.96 -3.70 -5.36
CA GLU A 226 -12.27 -3.45 -4.73
C GLU A 226 -12.10 -2.91 -3.31
N THR A 227 -11.15 -3.45 -2.53
CA THR A 227 -10.85 -3.01 -1.16
C THR A 227 -10.29 -1.58 -1.16
N ALA A 228 -9.40 -1.23 -2.09
CA ALA A 228 -8.88 0.12 -2.22
C ALA A 228 -10.01 1.15 -2.47
N LYS A 229 -10.96 0.81 -3.33
CA LYS A 229 -12.15 1.64 -3.58
C LYS A 229 -13.10 1.70 -2.38
N GLU A 230 -13.36 0.56 -1.71
CA GLU A 230 -14.24 0.47 -0.53
C GLU A 230 -13.80 1.42 0.58
N PHE A 231 -12.50 1.45 0.85
CA PHE A 231 -11.92 2.28 1.92
C PHE A 231 -11.40 3.63 1.44
N SER A 232 -11.54 3.96 0.14
CA SER A 232 -11.00 5.17 -0.47
C SER A 232 -9.56 5.44 -0.06
N CYS A 233 -8.70 4.41 -0.16
CA CYS A 233 -7.30 4.48 0.23
C CYS A 233 -6.39 3.74 -0.75
N PRO A 234 -5.13 4.17 -0.90
CA PRO A 234 -4.16 3.40 -1.69
C PRO A 234 -3.78 2.11 -0.99
N ILE A 235 -3.68 1.03 -1.78
CA ILE A 235 -3.15 -0.26 -1.32
C ILE A 235 -1.91 -0.60 -2.14
N ILE A 236 -0.77 -0.66 -1.47
CA ILE A 236 0.51 -1.02 -2.06
C ILE A 236 0.77 -2.50 -1.76
N THR A 237 0.72 -3.34 -2.80
CA THR A 237 0.92 -4.78 -2.67
C THR A 237 2.26 -5.19 -3.27
N LEU A 238 3.06 -5.90 -2.49
CA LEU A 238 4.34 -6.41 -2.94
C LEU A 238 4.15 -7.68 -3.77
N ALA A 239 4.90 -7.79 -4.87
CA ALA A 239 4.91 -8.96 -5.73
C ALA A 239 6.34 -9.41 -6.06
N GLN A 240 6.50 -10.69 -6.33
CA GLN A 240 7.79 -11.26 -6.72
C GLN A 240 7.82 -11.53 -8.22
N LEU A 241 8.92 -11.15 -8.87
CA LEU A 241 9.13 -11.35 -10.30
C LEU A 241 9.59 -12.78 -10.63
N SER A 242 9.28 -13.24 -11.84
CA SER A 242 9.77 -14.49 -12.42
C SER A 242 11.30 -14.49 -12.52
N ARG A 243 11.89 -15.70 -12.49
CA ARG A 243 13.32 -15.88 -12.73
C ARG A 243 13.73 -15.62 -14.19
N ASP A 244 12.77 -15.55 -15.10
CA ASP A 244 13.04 -15.36 -16.53
C ASP A 244 13.67 -13.99 -16.83
N VAL A 245 13.44 -12.97 -15.99
CA VAL A 245 14.16 -11.70 -16.07
C VAL A 245 15.68 -11.85 -16.07
N GLU A 246 16.21 -12.87 -15.37
CA GLU A 246 17.66 -13.11 -15.24
C GLU A 246 18.30 -13.73 -16.50
N LYS A 247 17.48 -14.26 -17.42
CA LYS A 247 17.92 -14.84 -18.68
C LYS A 247 18.20 -13.81 -19.78
N ARG A 248 17.66 -12.59 -19.61
CA ARG A 248 17.83 -11.50 -20.59
C ARG A 248 19.17 -10.79 -20.42
N SER A 249 19.65 -10.15 -21.47
CA SER A 249 20.83 -9.26 -21.42
C SER A 249 20.55 -8.04 -20.55
N ASP A 250 19.47 -7.32 -20.83
CA ASP A 250 18.92 -6.29 -19.91
C ASP A 250 17.99 -6.93 -18.89
N LYS A 251 18.42 -6.89 -17.63
CA LYS A 251 17.72 -7.48 -16.50
C LYS A 251 16.76 -6.51 -15.82
N ARG A 252 16.48 -5.35 -16.43
CA ARG A 252 15.42 -4.47 -15.96
C ARG A 252 14.07 -5.15 -16.14
N PRO A 253 13.22 -5.13 -15.09
CA PRO A 253 11.92 -5.79 -15.13
C PRO A 253 10.97 -5.21 -16.18
N LEU A 254 10.17 -6.09 -16.76
CA LEU A 254 9.05 -5.78 -17.66
C LEU A 254 7.73 -6.26 -17.04
N MET A 255 6.61 -5.78 -17.54
CA MET A 255 5.29 -6.19 -17.06
C MET A 255 5.08 -7.72 -17.13
N SER A 256 5.57 -8.36 -18.19
CA SER A 256 5.52 -9.82 -18.39
C SER A 256 6.31 -10.63 -17.35
N ASP A 257 7.18 -10.01 -16.57
CA ASP A 257 7.96 -10.69 -15.53
C ASP A 257 7.18 -10.88 -14.22
N ILE A 258 6.05 -10.21 -14.05
CA ILE A 258 5.17 -10.46 -12.91
C ILE A 258 4.52 -11.83 -13.15
N ARG A 259 4.70 -12.77 -12.22
CA ARG A 259 4.06 -14.09 -12.30
C ARG A 259 2.55 -13.92 -12.33
N GLU A 260 1.88 -14.66 -13.24
CA GLU A 260 0.42 -14.61 -13.40
C GLU A 260 -0.09 -13.21 -13.78
N SER A 261 0.67 -12.47 -14.60
CA SER A 261 0.62 -11.02 -14.79
C SER A 261 -0.67 -10.48 -15.42
N GLY A 262 -1.40 -11.26 -16.20
CA GLY A 262 -2.52 -10.73 -16.99
C GLY A 262 -3.57 -9.98 -16.16
N SER A 263 -3.98 -10.53 -15.03
CA SER A 263 -4.94 -9.90 -14.12
C SER A 263 -4.34 -8.75 -13.31
N ILE A 264 -3.12 -8.92 -12.79
CA ILE A 264 -2.43 -7.85 -12.06
C ILE A 264 -2.21 -6.64 -12.96
N GLU A 265 -1.82 -6.88 -14.22
CA GLU A 265 -1.65 -5.81 -15.21
C GLU A 265 -2.95 -5.07 -15.49
N GLN A 266 -4.08 -5.75 -15.54
CA GLN A 266 -5.38 -5.13 -15.79
C GLN A 266 -5.90 -4.36 -14.58
N ASP A 267 -5.83 -4.93 -13.38
CA ASP A 267 -6.44 -4.41 -12.16
C ASP A 267 -5.64 -3.29 -11.50
N ALA A 268 -4.29 -3.35 -11.57
CA ALA A 268 -3.44 -2.35 -10.96
C ALA A 268 -3.54 -1.00 -11.67
N ASP A 269 -3.61 0.08 -10.90
CA ASP A 269 -3.55 1.46 -11.42
C ASP A 269 -2.11 1.89 -11.64
N VAL A 270 -1.20 1.46 -10.77
CA VAL A 270 0.23 1.75 -10.83
C VAL A 270 1.04 0.46 -10.66
N VAL A 271 2.08 0.29 -11.46
CA VAL A 271 3.06 -0.79 -11.31
C VAL A 271 4.45 -0.19 -11.23
N ILE A 272 5.13 -0.50 -10.13
CA ILE A 272 6.47 -0.04 -9.82
C ILE A 272 7.40 -1.24 -9.73
N PHE A 273 8.51 -1.21 -10.44
CA PHE A 273 9.58 -2.19 -10.31
C PHE A 273 10.77 -1.60 -9.56
N LEU A 274 11.42 -2.44 -8.77
CA LEU A 274 12.71 -2.13 -8.18
C LEU A 274 13.81 -2.91 -8.89
N TYR A 275 14.86 -2.18 -9.27
CA TYR A 275 16.02 -2.75 -9.90
C TYR A 275 17.31 -2.19 -9.30
N ARG A 276 18.33 -3.01 -9.22
CA ARG A 276 19.67 -2.63 -8.78
C ARG A 276 20.67 -3.26 -9.73
N ASP A 277 21.35 -2.41 -10.50
CA ASP A 277 22.35 -2.86 -11.46
C ASP A 277 23.51 -3.56 -10.76
N SER A 278 23.92 -3.06 -9.60
CA SER A 278 24.99 -3.64 -8.78
C SER A 278 24.74 -5.06 -8.25
N TYR A 279 23.52 -5.58 -8.41
CA TYR A 279 23.23 -6.98 -8.10
C TYR A 279 23.75 -7.93 -9.19
N TYR A 280 23.80 -7.46 -10.44
CA TYR A 280 24.21 -8.21 -11.61
C TYR A 280 25.56 -7.76 -12.19
N ASN A 281 25.94 -6.51 -11.96
CA ASN A 281 27.14 -5.87 -12.48
C ASN A 281 27.99 -5.34 -11.31
N ALA A 282 29.15 -5.92 -11.09
CA ALA A 282 30.05 -5.54 -10.00
C ALA A 282 30.67 -4.12 -10.16
N GLU A 283 30.68 -3.59 -11.38
CA GLU A 283 31.19 -2.24 -11.66
C GLU A 283 30.17 -1.13 -11.37
N ALA A 284 28.88 -1.50 -11.20
CA ALA A 284 27.82 -0.53 -10.91
C ALA A 284 27.87 -0.06 -9.46
N ASP A 285 27.48 1.20 -9.20
CA ASP A 285 27.44 1.77 -7.86
C ASP A 285 26.47 0.97 -6.97
N PRO A 286 26.95 0.33 -5.89
CA PRO A 286 26.12 -0.49 -5.00
C PRO A 286 25.06 0.31 -4.21
N ARG A 287 25.18 1.64 -4.18
CA ARG A 287 24.27 2.53 -3.48
C ARG A 287 23.10 2.98 -4.33
N VAL A 288 23.10 2.72 -5.63
CA VAL A 288 22.03 3.16 -6.54
C VAL A 288 20.98 2.07 -6.68
N ALA A 289 19.72 2.45 -6.52
CA ALA A 289 18.57 1.67 -6.89
C ALA A 289 17.70 2.45 -7.90
N GLU A 290 17.05 1.72 -8.80
CA GLU A 290 16.10 2.25 -9.76
C GLU A 290 14.68 1.89 -9.32
N VAL A 291 13.81 2.90 -9.29
CA VAL A 291 12.37 2.80 -9.07
C VAL A 291 11.72 3.05 -10.44
N ILE A 292 11.26 2.01 -11.09
CA ILE A 292 10.75 2.04 -12.46
C ILE A 292 9.23 2.02 -12.42
N VAL A 293 8.59 3.13 -12.75
CA VAL A 293 7.14 3.20 -12.95
C VAL A 293 6.84 2.67 -14.35
N ALA A 294 6.41 1.41 -14.43
CA ALA A 294 6.13 0.73 -15.70
C ALA A 294 4.69 0.95 -16.18
N LYS A 295 3.77 1.21 -15.24
CA LYS A 295 2.37 1.54 -15.52
C LYS A 295 1.89 2.61 -14.56
N SER A 296 1.15 3.59 -15.07
CA SER A 296 0.38 4.54 -14.28
C SER A 296 -0.87 4.94 -15.09
N ARG A 297 -2.07 4.83 -14.49
CA ARG A 297 -3.31 5.25 -15.16
C ARG A 297 -3.46 6.77 -15.20
N ASN A 298 -2.98 7.46 -14.15
CA ASN A 298 -3.22 8.89 -13.96
C ASN A 298 -1.93 9.70 -13.83
N GLY A 299 -0.76 9.08 -13.98
CA GLY A 299 0.54 9.69 -13.83
C GLY A 299 1.49 9.35 -14.97
N ALA A 300 2.74 9.77 -14.84
CA ALA A 300 3.80 9.48 -15.81
C ALA A 300 4.43 8.10 -15.56
N VAL A 301 4.99 7.52 -16.62
CA VAL A 301 5.87 6.34 -16.55
C VAL A 301 7.32 6.78 -16.71
N GLY A 302 8.27 6.04 -16.15
CA GLY A 302 9.69 6.38 -16.22
C GLY A 302 10.50 5.77 -15.10
N THR A 303 11.75 6.17 -14.97
CA THR A 303 12.68 5.63 -13.98
C THR A 303 13.23 6.73 -13.09
N VAL A 304 13.09 6.56 -11.79
CA VAL A 304 13.69 7.40 -10.76
C VAL A 304 14.87 6.66 -10.14
N ARG A 305 16.01 7.32 -10.00
CA ARG A 305 17.18 6.77 -9.33
C ARG A 305 17.25 7.33 -7.91
N VAL A 306 17.52 6.45 -6.96
CA VAL A 306 17.62 6.79 -5.53
C VAL A 306 18.89 6.20 -4.92
N SER A 307 19.37 6.83 -3.85
CA SER A 307 20.38 6.22 -2.99
C SER A 307 19.72 5.21 -2.07
N TYR A 308 20.27 4.01 -1.99
CA TYR A 308 19.77 2.94 -1.14
C TYR A 308 20.90 2.23 -0.40
N ASN A 309 20.87 2.28 0.92
CA ASN A 309 21.82 1.57 1.78
C ASN A 309 21.22 0.25 2.28
N ARG A 310 21.70 -0.89 1.77
CA ARG A 310 21.21 -2.24 2.14
C ARG A 310 21.35 -2.57 3.62
N ASN A 311 22.39 -2.07 4.27
CA ASN A 311 22.71 -2.43 5.65
C ASN A 311 21.78 -1.72 6.65
N THR A 312 21.30 -0.54 6.30
CA THR A 312 20.47 0.30 7.17
C THR A 312 19.02 0.38 6.69
N GLY A 313 18.76 0.20 5.39
CA GLY A 313 17.46 0.43 4.76
C GLY A 313 17.16 1.90 4.48
N VAL A 314 18.15 2.79 4.61
CA VAL A 314 18.00 4.21 4.27
C VAL A 314 17.87 4.38 2.77
N ILE A 315 16.83 5.10 2.36
CA ILE A 315 16.54 5.48 0.96
C ILE A 315 16.44 6.99 0.92
N GLN A 316 17.08 7.61 -0.06
CA GLN A 316 17.11 9.08 -0.23
C GLN A 316 17.15 9.43 -1.71
N ASP A 317 16.65 10.62 -2.04
CA ASP A 317 16.80 11.18 -3.38
C ASP A 317 18.28 11.28 -3.75
N LEU A 318 18.63 10.94 -4.98
CA LEU A 318 19.94 11.26 -5.53
C LEU A 318 19.92 12.74 -5.94
N TYR A 319 20.70 13.55 -5.23
CA TYR A 319 20.92 14.95 -5.64
C TYR A 319 21.51 14.95 -7.07
N ARG A 320 20.83 15.61 -7.99
CA ARG A 320 21.47 16.02 -9.24
C ARG A 320 22.47 17.10 -8.86
N SER A 321 23.76 16.75 -8.90
CA SER A 321 24.86 17.74 -8.91
C SER A 321 24.74 18.66 -10.10
#